data_1e0166a9ec0e0b0c4aabb121f83ee1d9
#
_entry.id   1e0166a9ec0e0b0c4aabb121f83ee1d9
#
_cell.length_a   1.000
_cell.length_b   1.000
_cell.length_c   1.000
_cell.angle_alpha   90.00
_cell.angle_beta   90.00
_cell.angle_gamma   90.00
#
_symmetry.space_group_name_H-M   'P 1'
#
loop_
_entity.id
_entity.type
_entity.pdbx_description
1 polymer ?
#
loop_
_entity_poly.entity_id
_entity_poly.type
_entity_poly.pdbx_seq_one_letter_code
_entity_poly.pdbx_strand_id
1 'polypeptide(L)'
;APYDVYFDNENVVQPDLLFISKDRLHIIGEKNVQGVPDLVIEIISENSAYRDMVQKKKLYAKFGVKEYWVVIPEGEEIEIYTLKDKAFQLYKTYGKDNTLESSLLEGLKITLIDIF
;
A
#
# COMPACT_ATOMS: atom_id res chain seq x y z
N ALA A 1 -2.00 9.59 -11.98
CA ALA A 1 -2.48 8.55 -12.85
C ALA A 1 -1.91 7.21 -12.43
N PRO A 2 -2.65 6.12 -12.62
CA PRO A 2 -2.12 4.80 -12.27
C PRO A 2 -0.87 4.51 -13.08
N TYR A 3 0.09 3.90 -12.41
CA TYR A 3 1.38 3.59 -13.00
C TYR A 3 1.54 2.08 -12.94
N ASP A 4 1.81 1.46 -14.09
CA ASP A 4 1.97 0.01 -14.13
C ASP A 4 3.20 -0.40 -13.35
N VAL A 5 3.02 -1.36 -12.44
CA VAL A 5 4.08 -1.93 -11.64
C VAL A 5 4.22 -3.40 -11.99
N TYR A 6 5.35 -3.76 -12.55
CA TYR A 6 5.66 -5.13 -12.94
C TYR A 6 6.40 -5.82 -11.81
N PHE A 7 5.70 -6.68 -11.07
CA PHE A 7 6.36 -7.51 -10.06
C PHE A 7 7.22 -8.58 -10.73
N ASP A 8 6.72 -9.09 -11.84
CA ASP A 8 7.46 -9.96 -12.75
C ASP A 8 6.78 -9.84 -14.14
N ASN A 9 7.15 -10.69 -15.09
CA ASN A 9 6.61 -10.62 -16.45
C ASN A 9 5.12 -10.96 -16.55
N GLU A 10 4.58 -11.63 -15.55
CA GLU A 10 3.18 -12.09 -15.56
C GLU A 10 2.29 -11.35 -14.58
N ASN A 11 2.87 -10.63 -13.62
CA ASN A 11 2.12 -9.96 -12.56
C ASN A 11 2.33 -8.47 -12.60
N VAL A 12 1.31 -7.78 -13.13
CA VAL A 12 1.29 -6.32 -13.27
C VAL A 12 0.15 -5.77 -12.44
N VAL A 13 0.42 -4.74 -11.64
CA VAL A 13 -0.58 -4.08 -10.82
C VAL A 13 -0.54 -2.58 -11.02
N GLN A 14 -1.61 -1.89 -10.64
CA GLN A 14 -1.72 -0.43 -10.68
C GLN A 14 -2.18 0.09 -9.33
N PRO A 15 -1.27 0.16 -8.34
CA PRO A 15 -1.65 0.70 -7.03
C PRO A 15 -2.01 2.17 -7.13
N ASP A 16 -2.89 2.63 -6.26
CA ASP A 16 -3.27 4.04 -6.23
C ASP A 16 -2.07 4.92 -5.87
N LEU A 17 -1.30 4.50 -4.88
CA LEU A 17 -0.07 5.18 -4.47
C LEU A 17 0.98 4.13 -4.12
N LEU A 18 2.25 4.52 -4.24
CA LEU A 18 3.35 3.64 -3.87
C LEU A 18 4.53 4.45 -3.37
N PHE A 19 5.40 3.78 -2.63
CA PHE A 19 6.65 4.37 -2.15
C PHE A 19 7.80 3.42 -2.44
N ILE A 20 8.89 3.96 -2.97
CA ILE A 20 10.10 3.21 -3.28
C ILE A 20 11.26 3.92 -2.59
N SER A 21 12.06 3.19 -1.81
CA SER A 21 13.18 3.76 -1.09
C SER A 21 14.27 4.28 -2.04
N LYS A 22 15.07 5.23 -1.55
CA LYS A 22 16.15 5.83 -2.35
C LYS A 22 17.11 4.80 -2.92
N ASP A 23 17.38 3.75 -2.16
CA ASP A 23 18.33 2.70 -2.56
C ASP A 23 17.82 1.88 -3.74
N ARG A 24 16.54 1.98 -4.05
CA ARG A 24 15.88 1.15 -5.05
C ARG A 24 15.24 1.94 -6.18
N LEU A 25 15.59 3.22 -6.30
CA LEU A 25 15.04 4.08 -7.36
C LEU A 25 15.30 3.56 -8.77
N HIS A 26 16.29 2.69 -8.93
CA HIS A 26 16.59 2.09 -10.23
C HIS A 26 15.45 1.27 -10.82
N ILE A 27 14.46 0.85 -10.01
CA ILE A 27 13.32 0.10 -10.52
C ILE A 27 12.28 1.00 -11.19
N ILE A 28 12.39 2.33 -11.02
CA ILE A 28 11.47 3.30 -11.62
C ILE A 28 11.94 3.60 -13.04
N GLY A 29 11.11 3.21 -14.03
CA GLY A 29 11.36 3.51 -15.43
C GLY A 29 10.57 4.72 -15.89
N GLU A 30 10.71 5.07 -17.18
CA GLU A 30 9.98 6.21 -17.76
C GLU A 30 8.47 5.97 -17.82
N LYS A 31 8.04 4.74 -18.04
CA LYS A 31 6.64 4.40 -18.26
C LYS A 31 6.05 3.47 -17.22
N ASN A 32 6.89 2.82 -16.45
CA ASN A 32 6.44 1.82 -15.49
C ASN A 32 7.48 1.59 -14.39
N VAL A 33 7.10 0.82 -13.40
CA VAL A 33 8.00 0.34 -12.35
C VAL A 33 8.26 -1.14 -12.60
N GLN A 34 9.52 -1.54 -12.63
CA GLN A 34 9.91 -2.94 -12.77
C GLN A 34 10.57 -3.40 -11.48
N GLY A 35 9.77 -3.89 -10.58
CA GLY A 35 10.20 -4.33 -9.26
C GLY A 35 9.09 -4.15 -8.25
N VAL A 36 9.40 -4.43 -6.99
CA VAL A 36 8.42 -4.43 -5.91
C VAL A 36 8.60 -3.16 -5.06
N PRO A 37 7.56 -2.31 -4.94
CA PRO A 37 7.62 -1.14 -4.07
C PRO A 37 7.77 -1.56 -2.60
N ASP A 38 8.30 -0.65 -1.78
CA ASP A 38 8.40 -0.87 -0.35
C ASP A 38 7.05 -0.72 0.35
N LEU A 39 6.23 0.20 -0.13
CA LEU A 39 4.90 0.49 0.40
C LEU A 39 3.90 0.63 -0.73
N VAL A 40 2.73 0.04 -0.57
CA VAL A 40 1.60 0.20 -1.50
C VAL A 40 0.41 0.71 -0.71
N ILE A 41 -0.29 1.70 -1.27
CA ILE A 41 -1.50 2.27 -0.68
C ILE A 41 -2.64 2.08 -1.68
N GLU A 42 -3.72 1.45 -1.24
CA GLU A 42 -4.94 1.27 -2.03
C GLU A 42 -6.08 2.02 -1.36
N ILE A 43 -6.83 2.79 -2.17
CA ILE A 43 -8.01 3.52 -1.71
C ILE A 43 -9.21 2.73 -2.17
N ILE A 44 -10.01 2.24 -1.22
CA ILE A 44 -11.16 1.39 -1.55
C ILE A 44 -12.46 2.20 -1.47
N SER A 45 -13.43 1.80 -2.27
CA SER A 45 -14.77 2.38 -2.29
C SER A 45 -15.81 1.31 -1.98
N GLU A 46 -17.06 1.73 -1.79
CA GLU A 46 -18.15 0.80 -1.57
C GLU A 46 -18.28 -0.24 -2.69
N ASN A 47 -17.87 0.15 -3.90
CA ASN A 47 -17.96 -0.72 -5.08
C ASN A 47 -16.76 -1.63 -5.26
N SER A 48 -15.77 -1.56 -4.37
CA SER A 48 -14.60 -2.43 -4.44
C SER A 48 -14.98 -3.86 -4.12
N ALA A 49 -14.63 -4.79 -5.02
CA ALA A 49 -14.94 -6.19 -4.81
C ALA A 49 -14.05 -6.77 -3.71
N TYR A 50 -14.68 -7.36 -2.70
CA TYR A 50 -13.96 -7.98 -1.60
C TYR A 50 -12.94 -9.02 -2.08
N ARG A 51 -13.35 -9.83 -3.07
CA ARG A 51 -12.45 -10.84 -3.65
C ARG A 51 -11.20 -10.21 -4.24
N ASP A 52 -11.36 -9.11 -4.97
CA ASP A 52 -10.24 -8.41 -5.60
C ASP A 52 -9.27 -7.89 -4.54
N MET A 53 -9.77 -7.32 -3.46
CA MET A 53 -8.95 -6.83 -2.35
C MET A 53 -8.16 -7.95 -1.68
N VAL A 54 -8.80 -9.10 -1.45
CA VAL A 54 -8.13 -10.25 -0.83
C VAL A 54 -7.02 -10.78 -1.74
N GLN A 55 -7.28 -10.85 -3.05
CA GLN A 55 -6.31 -11.31 -4.01
C GLN A 55 -5.11 -10.37 -4.12
N LYS A 56 -5.36 -9.06 -4.15
CA LYS A 56 -4.28 -8.06 -4.18
C LYS A 56 -3.42 -8.14 -2.94
N LYS A 57 -4.03 -8.26 -1.77
CA LYS A 57 -3.31 -8.36 -0.51
C LYS A 57 -2.39 -9.57 -0.50
N LYS A 58 -2.87 -10.72 -0.96
CA LYS A 58 -2.05 -11.93 -1.06
C LYS A 58 -0.91 -11.75 -2.05
N LEU A 59 -1.18 -11.11 -3.18
CA LEU A 59 -0.18 -10.86 -4.20
C LEU A 59 0.94 -9.96 -3.68
N TYR A 60 0.58 -8.85 -3.04
CA TYR A 60 1.56 -7.93 -2.47
C TYR A 60 2.43 -8.62 -1.42
N ALA A 61 1.83 -9.43 -0.56
CA ALA A 61 2.58 -10.18 0.45
C ALA A 61 3.53 -11.19 -0.19
N LYS A 62 3.06 -11.90 -1.21
CA LYS A 62 3.86 -12.90 -1.92
C LYS A 62 5.13 -12.30 -2.50
N PHE A 63 5.04 -11.10 -3.07
CA PHE A 63 6.17 -10.46 -3.72
C PHE A 63 7.00 -9.59 -2.77
N GLY A 64 6.63 -9.51 -1.50
CA GLY A 64 7.48 -8.89 -0.49
C GLY A 64 7.30 -7.40 -0.30
N VAL A 65 6.12 -6.85 -0.63
CA VAL A 65 5.78 -5.48 -0.26
C VAL A 65 5.83 -5.39 1.27
N LYS A 66 6.63 -4.48 1.82
CA LYS A 66 6.90 -4.43 3.25
C LYS A 66 5.74 -3.90 4.07
N GLU A 67 5.01 -2.94 3.53
CA GLU A 67 3.89 -2.32 4.23
C GLU A 67 2.77 -2.05 3.23
N TYR A 68 1.54 -2.29 3.66
CA TYR A 68 0.36 -2.14 2.81
C TYR A 68 -0.70 -1.35 3.58
N TRP A 69 -1.14 -0.24 3.00
CA TRP A 69 -2.17 0.60 3.61
C TRP A 69 -3.47 0.47 2.81
N VAL A 70 -4.56 0.31 3.54
CA VAL A 70 -5.90 0.32 2.96
C VAL A 70 -6.63 1.55 3.49
N VAL A 71 -6.91 2.50 2.60
CA VAL A 71 -7.63 3.72 2.93
C VAL A 71 -9.12 3.49 2.66
N ILE A 72 -9.95 3.69 3.67
CA ILE A 72 -11.39 3.44 3.63
C ILE A 72 -12.11 4.77 3.85
N PRO A 73 -12.38 5.55 2.78
CA PRO A 73 -12.97 6.89 2.94
C PRO A 73 -14.35 6.89 3.60
N GLU A 74 -15.21 5.94 3.27
CA GLU A 74 -16.55 5.88 3.85
C GLU A 74 -16.53 5.70 5.36
N GLY A 75 -15.56 4.91 5.87
CA GLY A 75 -15.39 4.70 7.30
C GLY A 75 -14.46 5.68 7.95
N GLU A 76 -13.83 6.55 7.16
CA GLU A 76 -12.82 7.50 7.63
C GLU A 76 -11.71 6.80 8.41
N GLU A 77 -11.23 5.68 7.85
CA GLU A 77 -10.21 4.83 8.48
C GLU A 77 -9.07 4.50 7.52
N ILE A 78 -7.91 4.21 8.10
CA ILE A 78 -6.77 3.65 7.37
C ILE A 78 -6.26 2.45 8.16
N GLU A 79 -6.16 1.31 7.49
CA GLU A 79 -5.56 0.11 8.05
C GLU A 79 -4.15 -0.03 7.52
N ILE A 80 -3.18 -0.27 8.42
CA ILE A 80 -1.80 -0.51 8.05
C ILE A 80 -1.45 -1.96 8.34
N TYR A 81 -0.95 -2.65 7.32
CA TYR A 81 -0.49 -4.03 7.42
C TYR A 81 1.01 -4.06 7.23
N THR A 82 1.69 -4.88 8.02
CA THR A 82 3.13 -5.10 7.90
C THR A 82 3.40 -6.52 7.48
N LEU A 83 4.42 -6.70 6.65
CA LEU A 83 4.78 -8.03 6.15
C LEU A 83 5.57 -8.79 7.21
N LYS A 84 5.14 -10.04 7.46
CA LYS A 84 5.85 -10.95 8.35
C LYS A 84 5.71 -12.37 7.79
N ASP A 85 6.85 -12.97 7.47
CA ASP A 85 6.91 -14.34 6.94
C ASP A 85 6.01 -14.54 5.71
N LYS A 86 6.05 -13.60 4.77
CA LYS A 86 5.29 -13.62 3.51
C LYS A 86 3.78 -13.48 3.69
N ALA A 87 3.33 -13.02 4.84
CA ALA A 87 1.92 -12.72 5.09
C ALA A 87 1.82 -11.35 5.77
N PHE A 88 0.74 -10.64 5.47
CA PHE A 88 0.47 -9.37 6.13
C PHE A 88 -0.22 -9.58 7.46
N GLN A 89 0.24 -8.85 8.46
CA GLN A 89 -0.41 -8.76 9.76
C GLN A 89 -0.88 -7.33 9.97
N LEU A 90 -2.09 -7.18 10.50
CA LEU A 90 -2.60 -5.86 10.83
C LEU A 90 -1.71 -5.22 11.90
N TYR A 91 -1.07 -4.11 11.54
CA TYR A 91 -0.24 -3.36 12.47
C TYR A 91 -1.12 -2.45 13.33
N LYS A 92 -1.98 -1.66 12.67
CA LYS A 92 -2.86 -0.73 13.37
C LYS A 92 -3.97 -0.22 12.47
N THR A 93 -5.11 0.10 13.07
CA THR A 93 -6.20 0.78 12.40
C THR A 93 -6.30 2.18 12.98
N TYR A 94 -6.27 3.20 12.11
CA TYR A 94 -6.38 4.59 12.50
C TYR A 94 -7.71 5.15 12.04
N GLY A 95 -8.38 5.89 12.91
CA GLY A 95 -9.60 6.60 12.58
C GLY A 95 -9.35 8.09 12.36
N LYS A 96 -10.40 8.81 12.03
CA LYS A 96 -10.36 10.24 11.71
C LYS A 96 -9.66 11.09 12.77
N ASP A 97 -9.84 10.75 14.04
CA ASP A 97 -9.29 11.55 15.14
C ASP A 97 -7.87 11.16 15.55
N ASN A 98 -7.28 10.21 14.84
CA ASN A 98 -5.95 9.72 15.16
C ASN A 98 -4.88 10.41 14.33
N THR A 99 -3.63 10.30 14.80
CA THR A 99 -2.44 10.65 14.03
C THR A 99 -1.80 9.33 13.59
N LEU A 100 -1.67 9.14 12.29
CA LEU A 100 -1.09 7.93 11.71
C LEU A 100 0.43 7.99 11.80
N GLU A 101 1.03 6.88 12.19
CA GLU A 101 2.48 6.70 12.19
C GLU A 101 2.79 5.39 11.48
N SER A 102 3.69 5.46 10.51
CA SER A 102 4.12 4.28 9.76
C SER A 102 5.24 3.55 10.48
N SER A 103 5.21 2.22 10.47
CA SER A 103 6.31 1.43 11.00
C SER A 103 7.50 1.43 10.05
N LEU A 104 7.26 1.63 8.75
CA LEU A 104 8.30 1.64 7.72
C LEU A 104 8.91 3.02 7.54
N LEU A 105 8.07 4.06 7.52
CA LEU A 105 8.49 5.44 7.28
C LEU A 105 8.67 6.15 8.61
N GLU A 106 9.81 5.93 9.23
CA GLU A 106 10.12 6.49 10.55
C GLU A 106 10.04 8.00 10.54
N GLY A 107 9.36 8.55 11.53
CA GLY A 107 9.18 10.00 11.67
C GLY A 107 7.99 10.55 10.90
N LEU A 108 7.33 9.77 10.05
CA LEU A 108 6.15 10.22 9.34
C LEU A 108 4.95 10.25 10.29
N LYS A 109 4.28 11.40 10.34
CA LYS A 109 3.04 11.58 11.11
C LYS A 109 2.00 12.25 10.24
N ILE A 110 0.82 11.66 10.15
CA ILE A 110 -0.29 12.20 9.36
C ILE A 110 -1.50 12.39 10.28
N THR A 111 -1.97 13.62 10.37
CA THR A 111 -3.18 13.94 11.14
C THR A 111 -4.38 13.63 10.24
N LEU A 112 -5.13 12.58 10.56
CA LEU A 112 -6.16 12.07 9.65
C LEU A 112 -7.36 12.98 9.50
N ILE A 113 -7.64 13.85 10.46
CA ILE A 113 -8.73 14.80 10.33
C ILE A 113 -8.50 15.78 9.16
N ASP A 114 -7.24 15.96 8.76
CA ASP A 114 -6.90 16.82 7.62
C ASP A 114 -7.14 16.12 6.28
N ILE A 115 -7.30 14.79 6.30
CA ILE A 115 -7.54 13.98 5.10
C ILE A 115 -9.03 13.68 4.94
N PHE A 116 -9.66 13.34 6.02
CA PHE A 116 -11.08 13.02 6.06
C PHE A 116 -11.89 14.22 6.57
#